data_f8851d016e8da96a548833b8ab047601
#
_entry.id   f8851d016e8da96a548833b8ab047601
#
_cell.length_a   1.000
_cell.length_b   1.000
_cell.length_c   1.000
_cell.angle_alpha   90.00
_cell.angle_beta   90.00
_cell.angle_gamma   90.00
#
_symmetry.space_group_name_H-M   'P 1'
#
loop_
_entity.id
_entity.type
_entity.pdbx_description
1 polymer ?
#
loop_
_entity_poly.entity_id
_entity_poly.type
_entity_poly.pdbx_seq_one_letter_code
_entity_poly.pdbx_strand_id
1 'polypeptide(L)'
;MVLGLPEPLLVNLGSSSTLSLCLKSTSGLGRQNKKRMKKFIFLVATALTSSILFGQDTTPAQTPPPTNFTITKDVGLSPFIVVKTEGKTKEELYKKTIEWINKNYNKPSEVIKAQVENDYIRFQGVSKEKYCWDALVTFCNDIRYEVEVSFKDGKYKFEVLSLEDYHVTGASGLRVWGRINYKDSWTHFKNTGEVRKMYADNIKQITAFFDELSKNLYDYIYNQNDTAKSNDW
;
A
#
# COMPACT_ATOMS: atom_id res chain seq x y z
N MET A 1 -3.03 26.47 -43.04
CA MET A 1 -4.33 26.55 -42.45
C MET A 1 -4.21 26.01 -41.04
N VAL A 2 -4.03 26.91 -40.07
CA VAL A 2 -3.74 26.62 -38.68
C VAL A 2 -5.09 26.68 -37.93
N LEU A 3 -5.54 25.57 -37.37
CA LEU A 3 -6.71 25.52 -36.52
C LEU A 3 -6.25 25.46 -35.06
N GLY A 4 -6.64 26.50 -34.32
CA GLY A 4 -6.30 26.73 -32.95
C GLY A 4 -7.02 25.80 -32.00
N LEU A 5 -6.33 25.49 -30.90
CA LEU A 5 -6.82 24.78 -29.73
C LEU A 5 -7.61 25.72 -28.83
N PRO A 6 -8.72 25.30 -28.21
CA PRO A 6 -9.42 26.12 -27.22
C PRO A 6 -8.74 25.98 -25.83
N GLU A 7 -8.58 27.13 -25.17
CA GLU A 7 -8.10 27.25 -23.79
C GLU A 7 -9.10 26.69 -22.76
N PRO A 8 -8.64 26.24 -21.60
CA PRO A 8 -9.53 25.82 -20.51
C PRO A 8 -10.03 27.03 -19.70
N LEU A 9 -11.35 27.10 -19.53
CA LEU A 9 -12.06 28.05 -18.67
C LEU A 9 -11.69 27.81 -17.18
N LEU A 10 -11.11 28.83 -16.57
CA LEU A 10 -10.97 28.99 -15.13
C LEU A 10 -12.35 29.27 -14.50
N VAL A 11 -12.85 28.32 -13.72
CA VAL A 11 -14.01 28.57 -12.84
C VAL A 11 -13.48 28.97 -11.47
N ASN A 12 -13.66 30.25 -11.19
CA ASN A 12 -13.38 30.87 -9.90
C ASN A 12 -14.66 30.75 -9.03
N LEU A 13 -14.58 29.97 -7.94
CA LEU A 13 -15.63 29.94 -6.91
C LEU A 13 -15.02 30.39 -5.58
N GLY A 14 -15.11 31.68 -5.34
CA GLY A 14 -15.03 32.24 -4.01
C GLY A 14 -16.34 32.01 -3.25
N SER A 15 -16.27 31.72 -1.99
CA SER A 15 -16.99 32.45 -0.94
C SER A 15 -16.80 31.79 0.43
N SER A 16 -16.25 32.57 1.31
CA SER A 16 -16.19 32.41 2.75
C SER A 16 -17.57 32.25 3.40
N SER A 17 -17.64 31.42 4.45
CA SER A 17 -18.62 31.58 5.53
C SER A 17 -18.01 31.08 6.83
N THR A 18 -17.54 32.04 7.60
CA THR A 18 -17.19 31.92 9.00
C THR A 18 -18.45 31.78 9.84
N LEU A 19 -18.62 30.66 10.54
CA LEU A 19 -19.61 30.53 11.61
C LEU A 19 -18.90 30.53 12.95
N SER A 20 -19.04 31.67 13.64
CA SER A 20 -18.66 31.90 15.03
C SER A 20 -19.70 31.26 15.94
N LEU A 21 -19.34 30.29 16.77
CA LEU A 21 -20.18 29.75 17.84
C LEU A 21 -19.70 30.24 19.19
N CYS A 22 -20.55 31.06 19.79
CA CYS A 22 -20.44 31.69 21.08
C CYS A 22 -20.57 30.65 22.22
N LEU A 23 -19.54 30.52 23.06
CA LEU A 23 -19.57 29.77 24.31
C LEU A 23 -20.11 30.64 25.43
N LYS A 24 -21.27 30.31 25.98
CA LYS A 24 -21.79 30.83 27.23
C LYS A 24 -21.18 30.10 28.41
N SER A 25 -20.44 30.87 29.22
CA SER A 25 -19.99 30.53 30.57
C SER A 25 -21.17 30.65 31.54
N THR A 26 -21.42 29.62 32.35
CA THR A 26 -22.24 29.74 33.56
C THR A 26 -21.43 29.28 34.74
N SER A 27 -21.05 30.30 35.54
CA SER A 27 -20.52 30.16 36.89
C SER A 27 -21.66 29.79 37.87
N GLY A 28 -21.46 28.73 38.68
CA GLY A 28 -22.32 28.35 39.77
C GLY A 28 -21.51 28.13 41.05
N LEU A 29 -21.46 29.11 41.90
CA LEU A 29 -20.98 29.00 43.30
C LEU A 29 -22.00 28.21 44.11
N GLY A 30 -21.55 27.28 44.93
CA GLY A 30 -22.38 26.56 45.92
C GLY A 30 -21.58 25.84 46.97
N ARG A 31 -21.20 26.56 47.97
CA ARG A 31 -21.41 26.44 49.41
C ARG A 31 -20.72 25.30 50.15
N GLN A 32 -19.77 25.75 50.95
CA GLN A 32 -19.10 25.07 52.06
C GLN A 32 -20.07 24.49 53.06
N ASN A 33 -19.86 23.27 53.53
CA ASN A 33 -20.33 22.80 54.81
C ASN A 33 -19.20 22.12 55.59
N LYS A 34 -18.81 22.85 56.61
CA LYS A 34 -17.83 22.51 57.64
C LYS A 34 -18.53 21.73 58.75
N LYS A 35 -18.24 20.44 58.95
CA LYS A 35 -18.52 19.79 60.23
C LYS A 35 -17.35 18.99 60.76
N ARG A 36 -16.99 19.40 61.92
CA ARG A 36 -16.00 18.95 62.89
C ARG A 36 -15.95 17.45 63.20
N MET A 37 -14.70 16.99 63.28
CA MET A 37 -14.04 16.26 64.36
C MET A 37 -14.70 14.99 64.94
N LYS A 38 -14.00 13.88 64.84
CA LYS A 38 -13.61 13.12 66.05
C LYS A 38 -12.41 12.21 65.68
N LYS A 39 -11.39 12.32 66.52
CA LYS A 39 -10.18 11.49 66.55
C LYS A 39 -10.53 10.06 66.85
N PHE A 40 -10.12 9.09 66.06
CA PHE A 40 -9.85 7.73 66.50
C PHE A 40 -8.51 7.30 65.91
N ILE A 41 -7.55 7.21 66.81
CA ILE A 41 -6.26 6.57 66.57
C ILE A 41 -6.53 5.08 66.64
N PHE A 42 -6.43 4.38 65.49
CA PHE A 42 -6.24 2.92 65.44
C PHE A 42 -4.95 2.65 64.69
N LEU A 43 -3.99 2.23 65.48
CA LEU A 43 -2.70 1.75 65.02
C LEU A 43 -2.91 0.30 64.58
N VAL A 44 -2.94 0.08 63.26
CA VAL A 44 -2.90 -1.27 62.71
C VAL A 44 -1.74 -1.31 61.72
N ALA A 45 -0.67 -1.97 62.17
CA ALA A 45 0.42 -2.37 61.29
C ALA A 45 -0.06 -3.43 60.32
N THR A 46 -0.28 -3.09 59.07
CA THR A 46 -0.50 -4.06 58.01
C THR A 46 0.68 -4.07 57.04
N ALA A 47 1.28 -5.22 56.97
CA ALA A 47 2.41 -5.56 56.11
C ALA A 47 2.18 -5.12 54.66
N LEU A 48 3.10 -4.38 54.12
CA LEU A 48 3.22 -4.04 52.71
C LEU A 48 3.58 -5.29 51.92
N THR A 49 2.60 -6.03 51.46
CA THR A 49 2.81 -6.97 50.34
C THR A 49 2.68 -6.18 49.06
N SER A 50 3.81 -5.71 48.55
CA SER A 50 3.89 -5.12 47.20
C SER A 50 3.65 -6.23 46.19
N SER A 51 2.39 -6.41 45.78
CA SER A 51 2.04 -7.20 44.59
C SER A 51 2.51 -6.40 43.38
N ILE A 52 3.68 -6.79 42.88
CA ILE A 52 4.15 -6.34 41.55
C ILE A 52 3.20 -7.00 40.54
N LEU A 53 2.16 -6.28 40.14
CA LEU A 53 1.36 -6.57 38.95
C LEU A 53 2.31 -6.38 37.77
N PHE A 54 2.93 -7.45 37.30
CA PHE A 54 3.47 -7.52 35.96
C PHE A 54 2.27 -7.37 35.04
N GLY A 55 2.01 -6.15 34.58
CA GLY A 55 1.17 -5.90 33.44
C GLY A 55 1.76 -6.67 32.26
N GLN A 56 1.16 -7.81 31.93
CA GLN A 56 1.39 -8.44 30.66
C GLN A 56 0.78 -7.49 29.62
N ASP A 57 1.65 -6.66 29.00
CA ASP A 57 1.33 -6.03 27.73
C ASP A 57 1.08 -7.17 26.73
N THR A 58 -0.17 -7.57 26.63
CA THR A 58 -0.63 -8.38 25.51
C THR A 58 -0.66 -7.50 24.29
N THR A 59 0.52 -7.18 23.77
CA THR A 59 0.65 -6.69 22.40
C THR A 59 -0.02 -7.75 21.53
N PRO A 60 -1.09 -7.42 20.77
CA PRO A 60 -1.71 -8.41 19.92
C PRO A 60 -0.64 -9.01 19.02
N ALA A 61 -0.56 -10.34 19.00
CA ALA A 61 0.41 -11.07 18.20
C ALA A 61 0.28 -10.56 16.75
N GLN A 62 1.22 -9.75 16.32
CA GLN A 62 1.23 -9.22 14.96
C GLN A 62 1.49 -10.41 14.04
N THR A 63 0.49 -10.75 13.24
CA THR A 63 0.67 -11.71 12.16
C THR A 63 1.87 -11.28 11.34
N PRO A 64 2.86 -12.16 11.10
CA PRO A 64 4.01 -11.81 10.30
C PRO A 64 3.53 -11.27 8.93
N PRO A 65 4.18 -10.24 8.39
CA PRO A 65 3.77 -9.67 7.11
C PRO A 65 3.85 -10.74 6.01
N PRO A 66 2.94 -10.69 5.02
CA PRO A 66 2.93 -11.65 3.93
C PRO A 66 4.22 -11.55 3.12
N THR A 67 4.69 -12.70 2.64
CA THR A 67 5.89 -12.82 1.78
C THR A 67 5.55 -13.04 0.31
N ASN A 68 4.29 -13.38 0.01
CA ASN A 68 3.76 -13.58 -1.34
C ASN A 68 2.43 -12.86 -1.49
N PHE A 69 2.13 -12.45 -2.72
CA PHE A 69 0.83 -11.86 -3.03
C PHE A 69 -0.26 -12.92 -3.07
N THR A 70 -1.43 -12.56 -2.58
CA THR A 70 -2.64 -13.39 -2.61
C THR A 70 -3.82 -12.56 -3.07
N ILE A 71 -4.81 -13.23 -3.67
CA ILE A 71 -6.08 -12.61 -4.05
C ILE A 71 -7.21 -13.40 -3.42
N THR A 72 -8.03 -12.73 -2.60
CA THR A 72 -9.21 -13.31 -1.97
C THR A 72 -10.43 -12.40 -2.19
N LYS A 73 -11.63 -12.93 -1.98
CA LYS A 73 -12.86 -12.13 -2.11
C LYS A 73 -12.89 -10.97 -1.11
N ASP A 74 -12.51 -11.22 0.13
CA ASP A 74 -12.68 -10.26 1.22
C ASP A 74 -11.63 -9.15 1.23
N VAL A 75 -10.40 -9.48 0.78
CA VAL A 75 -9.27 -8.53 0.76
C VAL A 75 -9.04 -7.95 -0.63
N GLY A 76 -9.33 -8.73 -1.67
CA GLY A 76 -8.84 -8.46 -3.02
C GLY A 76 -7.39 -8.91 -3.18
N LEU A 77 -6.62 -8.23 -4.00
CA LEU A 77 -5.16 -8.38 -4.05
C LEU A 77 -4.58 -7.87 -2.73
N SER A 78 -3.76 -8.70 -2.07
CA SER A 78 -3.04 -8.26 -0.86
C SER A 78 -2.26 -6.98 -1.18
N PRO A 79 -2.37 -5.93 -0.36
CA PRO A 79 -1.86 -4.62 -0.72
C PRO A 79 -0.33 -4.60 -0.83
N PHE A 80 0.37 -5.37 -0.02
CA PHE A 80 1.83 -5.40 0.02
C PHE A 80 2.38 -6.73 0.50
N ILE A 81 3.65 -6.93 0.21
CA ILE A 81 4.50 -7.95 0.85
C ILE A 81 5.72 -7.27 1.50
N VAL A 82 6.35 -7.95 2.45
CA VAL A 82 7.61 -7.49 3.05
C VAL A 82 8.70 -8.50 2.77
N VAL A 83 9.74 -8.02 2.11
CA VAL A 83 10.90 -8.83 1.72
C VAL A 83 12.08 -8.50 2.63
N LYS A 84 12.62 -9.52 3.29
CA LYS A 84 13.84 -9.40 4.11
C LYS A 84 15.07 -9.31 3.22
N THR A 85 15.98 -8.41 3.57
CA THR A 85 17.23 -8.15 2.84
C THR A 85 18.37 -7.99 3.85
N GLU A 86 18.68 -9.08 4.54
CA GLU A 86 19.67 -9.07 5.63
C GLU A 86 21.01 -8.47 5.18
N GLY A 87 21.60 -7.63 6.02
CA GLY A 87 22.88 -6.97 5.77
C GLY A 87 22.82 -5.78 4.81
N LYS A 88 21.63 -5.40 4.30
CA LYS A 88 21.46 -4.24 3.41
C LYS A 88 20.91 -3.05 4.17
N THR A 89 21.51 -1.87 3.97
CA THR A 89 20.96 -0.62 4.50
C THR A 89 19.85 -0.07 3.59
N LYS A 90 19.01 0.81 4.12
CA LYS A 90 17.95 1.44 3.32
C LYS A 90 18.50 2.27 2.15
N GLU A 91 19.69 2.89 2.32
CA GLU A 91 20.39 3.63 1.28
C GLU A 91 20.82 2.71 0.13
N GLU A 92 21.39 1.53 0.45
CA GLU A 92 21.76 0.54 -0.57
C GLU A 92 20.52 0.03 -1.31
N LEU A 93 19.44 -0.27 -0.58
CA LEU A 93 18.18 -0.74 -1.15
C LEU A 93 17.56 0.30 -2.10
N TYR A 94 17.53 1.57 -1.68
CA TYR A 94 17.06 2.68 -2.51
C TYR A 94 17.88 2.80 -3.80
N LYS A 95 19.22 2.89 -3.68
CA LYS A 95 20.13 3.00 -4.82
C LYS A 95 19.97 1.83 -5.79
N LYS A 96 19.96 0.58 -5.26
CA LYS A 96 19.80 -0.62 -6.08
C LYS A 96 18.43 -0.68 -6.78
N THR A 97 17.39 -0.18 -6.15
CA THR A 97 16.06 -0.10 -6.77
C THR A 97 16.02 0.90 -7.92
N ILE A 98 16.66 2.07 -7.80
CA ILE A 98 16.83 3.02 -8.91
C ILE A 98 17.61 2.38 -10.06
N GLU A 99 18.73 1.72 -9.77
CA GLU A 99 19.54 1.02 -10.77
C GLU A 99 18.72 -0.07 -11.48
N TRP A 100 17.94 -0.83 -10.73
CA TRP A 100 17.05 -1.86 -11.27
C TRP A 100 15.97 -1.28 -12.19
N ILE A 101 15.32 -0.16 -11.81
CA ILE A 101 14.36 0.54 -12.67
C ILE A 101 15.05 1.02 -13.95
N ASN A 102 16.21 1.64 -13.84
CA ASN A 102 16.98 2.12 -15.00
C ASN A 102 17.36 0.99 -15.97
N LYS A 103 17.60 -0.22 -15.47
CA LYS A 103 17.96 -1.37 -16.29
C LYS A 103 16.77 -2.03 -16.96
N ASN A 104 15.62 -2.09 -16.28
CA ASN A 104 14.47 -2.89 -16.71
C ASN A 104 13.40 -2.11 -17.48
N TYR A 105 13.46 -0.76 -17.45
CA TYR A 105 12.47 0.07 -18.13
C TYR A 105 13.14 0.98 -19.16
N ASN A 106 12.56 1.04 -20.35
CA ASN A 106 13.14 1.80 -21.49
C ASN A 106 13.21 3.32 -21.24
N LYS A 107 12.27 3.85 -20.41
CA LYS A 107 12.17 5.28 -20.11
C LYS A 107 11.99 5.50 -18.59
N PRO A 108 13.06 5.32 -17.82
CA PRO A 108 12.98 5.36 -16.35
C PRO A 108 12.39 6.65 -15.79
N SER A 109 12.69 7.80 -16.42
CA SER A 109 12.14 9.11 -16.00
C SER A 109 10.64 9.25 -16.17
N GLU A 110 10.03 8.50 -17.10
CA GLU A 110 8.58 8.46 -17.27
C GLU A 110 7.93 7.42 -16.34
N VAL A 111 8.68 6.40 -15.94
CA VAL A 111 8.24 5.29 -15.10
C VAL A 111 8.19 5.69 -13.63
N ILE A 112 9.21 6.38 -13.11
CA ILE A 112 9.24 6.86 -11.74
C ILE A 112 8.22 8.00 -11.58
N LYS A 113 7.22 7.80 -10.71
CA LYS A 113 6.12 8.76 -10.47
C LYS A 113 6.37 9.64 -9.25
N ALA A 114 7.01 9.09 -8.24
CA ALA A 114 7.41 9.81 -7.03
C ALA A 114 8.58 9.09 -6.36
N GLN A 115 9.39 9.84 -5.63
CA GLN A 115 10.44 9.26 -4.80
C GLN A 115 10.82 10.22 -3.68
N VAL A 116 11.18 9.64 -2.54
CA VAL A 116 11.86 10.32 -1.45
C VAL A 116 13.13 9.54 -1.17
N GLU A 117 14.26 10.21 -1.18
CA GLU A 117 15.57 9.59 -1.03
C GLU A 117 15.65 8.75 0.24
N ASN A 118 16.08 7.49 0.07
CA ASN A 118 16.25 6.49 1.14
C ASN A 118 14.96 6.14 1.91
N ASP A 119 13.79 6.57 1.43
CA ASP A 119 12.49 6.26 2.06
C ASP A 119 11.62 5.42 1.14
N TYR A 120 11.25 5.95 -0.04
CA TYR A 120 10.46 5.18 -1.01
C TYR A 120 10.69 5.59 -2.46
N ILE A 121 10.35 4.69 -3.36
CA ILE A 121 10.25 4.91 -4.81
C ILE A 121 8.90 4.39 -5.28
N ARG A 122 8.17 5.21 -6.02
CA ARG A 122 6.92 4.84 -6.68
C ARG A 122 7.12 4.82 -8.18
N PHE A 123 6.77 3.70 -8.81
CA PHE A 123 6.93 3.54 -10.25
C PHE A 123 5.72 2.88 -10.89
N GLN A 124 5.49 3.17 -12.18
CA GLN A 124 4.40 2.64 -12.98
C GLN A 124 4.96 1.82 -14.15
N GLY A 125 4.38 0.66 -14.37
CA GLY A 125 4.75 -0.19 -15.51
C GLY A 125 3.53 -0.64 -16.31
N VAL A 126 3.78 -1.13 -17.52
CA VAL A 126 2.80 -1.79 -18.38
C VAL A 126 3.34 -3.18 -18.74
N SER A 127 2.51 -4.19 -18.65
CA SER A 127 2.85 -5.54 -19.08
C SER A 127 1.76 -6.10 -20.00
N LYS A 128 2.18 -6.72 -21.10
CA LYS A 128 1.27 -7.23 -22.11
C LYS A 128 0.67 -8.55 -21.66
N GLU A 129 -0.62 -8.73 -21.98
CA GLU A 129 -1.33 -10.01 -21.86
C GLU A 129 -1.22 -10.67 -20.48
N LYS A 130 -1.35 -9.87 -19.42
CA LYS A 130 -1.25 -10.35 -18.03
C LYS A 130 -2.59 -10.48 -17.32
N TYR A 131 -3.67 -9.95 -17.88
CA TYR A 131 -5.01 -10.14 -17.35
C TYR A 131 -5.82 -11.01 -18.29
N CYS A 132 -5.80 -12.33 -18.05
CA CYS A 132 -6.44 -13.31 -18.91
C CYS A 132 -7.66 -13.96 -18.22
N TRP A 133 -8.64 -14.37 -19.03
CA TRP A 133 -9.78 -15.16 -18.56
C TRP A 133 -10.22 -16.15 -19.65
N ASP A 134 -10.75 -17.28 -19.22
CA ASP A 134 -11.17 -18.36 -20.11
C ASP A 134 -12.69 -18.31 -20.32
N ALA A 135 -13.07 -18.24 -21.62
CA ALA A 135 -14.44 -18.41 -22.06
C ALA A 135 -14.47 -19.58 -23.06
N LEU A 136 -14.98 -19.40 -24.30
CA LEU A 136 -14.80 -20.36 -25.37
C LEU A 136 -13.36 -20.38 -25.89
N VAL A 137 -12.71 -19.25 -25.80
CA VAL A 137 -11.27 -19.04 -26.04
C VAL A 137 -10.71 -18.21 -24.88
N THR A 138 -9.40 -18.26 -24.72
CA THR A 138 -8.72 -17.39 -23.73
C THR A 138 -8.61 -15.97 -24.27
N PHE A 139 -9.06 -15.00 -23.49
CA PHE A 139 -8.91 -13.57 -23.76
C PHE A 139 -7.89 -13.00 -22.81
N CYS A 140 -7.02 -12.11 -23.31
CA CYS A 140 -6.01 -11.43 -22.50
C CYS A 140 -6.00 -9.93 -22.78
N ASN A 141 -5.89 -9.14 -21.71
CA ASN A 141 -5.67 -7.70 -21.75
C ASN A 141 -4.27 -7.38 -21.20
N ASP A 142 -3.73 -6.26 -21.68
CA ASP A 142 -2.54 -5.66 -21.08
C ASP A 142 -2.90 -5.11 -19.71
N ILE A 143 -1.94 -5.09 -18.79
CA ILE A 143 -2.10 -4.44 -17.48
C ILE A 143 -1.19 -3.22 -17.35
N ARG A 144 -1.69 -2.23 -16.63
CA ARG A 144 -0.91 -1.12 -16.10
C ARG A 144 -0.96 -1.20 -14.58
N TYR A 145 0.19 -1.05 -13.95
CA TYR A 145 0.32 -1.15 -12.49
C TYR A 145 1.16 -0.02 -11.95
N GLU A 146 0.87 0.38 -10.72
CA GLU A 146 1.68 1.31 -9.95
C GLU A 146 2.11 0.63 -8.65
N VAL A 147 3.41 0.67 -8.40
CA VAL A 147 4.05 0.03 -7.24
C VAL A 147 4.84 1.06 -6.46
N GLU A 148 4.77 0.95 -5.14
CA GLU A 148 5.65 1.65 -4.22
C GLU A 148 6.56 0.68 -3.49
N VAL A 149 7.86 0.95 -3.51
CA VAL A 149 8.85 0.23 -2.71
C VAL A 149 9.34 1.15 -1.62
N SER A 150 9.05 0.82 -0.36
CA SER A 150 9.48 1.59 0.82
C SER A 150 10.60 0.83 1.55
N PHE A 151 11.62 1.55 2.03
CA PHE A 151 12.86 0.97 2.53
C PHE A 151 13.04 1.13 4.03
N LYS A 152 13.56 0.07 4.66
CA LYS A 152 14.11 0.08 6.01
C LYS A 152 15.36 -0.80 6.03
N ASP A 153 16.25 -0.58 6.99
CA ASP A 153 17.41 -1.45 7.14
C ASP A 153 16.97 -2.92 7.26
N GLY A 154 17.57 -3.76 6.44
CA GLY A 154 17.33 -5.19 6.39
C GLY A 154 16.01 -5.62 5.75
N LYS A 155 15.22 -4.73 5.14
CA LYS A 155 13.96 -5.10 4.44
C LYS A 155 13.41 -3.99 3.56
N TYR A 156 12.57 -4.39 2.59
CA TYR A 156 11.70 -3.46 1.88
C TYR A 156 10.25 -3.94 1.90
N LYS A 157 9.31 -2.99 1.81
CA LYS A 157 7.89 -3.24 1.55
C LYS A 157 7.65 -3.01 0.07
N PHE A 158 7.03 -3.98 -0.60
CA PHE A 158 6.62 -3.89 -1.99
C PHE A 158 5.10 -3.82 -2.04
N GLU A 159 4.54 -2.69 -2.40
CA GLU A 159 3.11 -2.37 -2.33
C GLU A 159 2.54 -2.08 -3.71
N VAL A 160 1.41 -2.74 -4.04
CA VAL A 160 0.68 -2.49 -5.28
C VAL A 160 -0.40 -1.45 -5.03
N LEU A 161 -0.19 -0.23 -5.54
CA LEU A 161 -1.10 0.90 -5.33
C LEU A 161 -2.26 0.90 -6.32
N SER A 162 -2.01 0.49 -7.56
CA SER A 162 -3.06 0.38 -8.58
C SER A 162 -2.77 -0.75 -9.55
N LEU A 163 -3.85 -1.33 -10.07
CA LEU A 163 -3.85 -2.32 -11.14
C LEU A 163 -5.01 -2.02 -12.06
N GLU A 164 -4.73 -1.91 -13.35
CA GLU A 164 -5.71 -1.60 -14.40
C GLU A 164 -5.50 -2.54 -15.59
N ASP A 165 -6.56 -2.83 -16.32
CA ASP A 165 -6.50 -3.56 -17.60
C ASP A 165 -6.90 -2.67 -18.78
N TYR A 166 -6.34 -2.94 -19.94
CA TYR A 166 -6.64 -2.22 -21.18
C TYR A 166 -7.70 -2.97 -21.96
N HIS A 167 -8.97 -2.66 -21.74
CA HIS A 167 -10.11 -3.37 -22.31
C HIS A 167 -10.95 -2.53 -23.26
N VAL A 168 -11.72 -3.23 -24.09
CA VAL A 168 -12.71 -2.61 -24.97
C VAL A 168 -13.95 -2.27 -24.16
N THR A 169 -14.44 -1.04 -24.26
CA THR A 169 -15.66 -0.58 -23.58
C THR A 169 -16.77 -0.26 -24.57
N GLY A 170 -17.99 -0.73 -24.22
CA GLY A 170 -19.23 -0.43 -24.94
C GLY A 170 -19.25 -0.86 -26.41
N ALA A 171 -20.31 -0.45 -27.12
CA ALA A 171 -20.51 -0.74 -28.53
C ALA A 171 -19.58 0.05 -29.47
N SER A 172 -18.90 1.08 -28.95
CA SER A 172 -17.99 1.93 -29.72
C SER A 172 -16.66 1.27 -30.07
N GLY A 173 -16.30 0.15 -29.42
CA GLY A 173 -15.01 -0.51 -29.59
C GLY A 173 -13.81 0.27 -29.06
N LEU A 174 -14.04 1.33 -28.29
CA LEU A 174 -12.96 2.10 -27.68
C LEU A 174 -12.23 1.27 -26.61
N ARG A 175 -10.92 1.37 -26.59
CA ARG A 175 -10.09 0.76 -25.56
C ARG A 175 -9.72 1.79 -24.51
N VAL A 176 -9.92 1.43 -23.25
CA VAL A 176 -9.65 2.29 -22.08
C VAL A 176 -8.92 1.49 -20.99
N TRP A 177 -8.19 2.21 -20.14
CA TRP A 177 -7.67 1.64 -18.91
C TRP A 177 -8.76 1.65 -17.86
N GLY A 178 -9.11 0.48 -17.35
CA GLY A 178 -10.10 0.28 -16.30
C GLY A 178 -9.47 -0.35 -15.06
N ARG A 179 -9.88 0.13 -13.89
CA ARG A 179 -9.35 -0.40 -12.62
C ARG A 179 -9.83 -1.82 -12.38
N ILE A 180 -8.90 -2.72 -12.11
CA ILE A 180 -9.19 -4.07 -11.66
C ILE A 180 -9.39 -4.02 -10.14
N ASN A 181 -10.57 -4.45 -9.69
CA ASN A 181 -10.86 -4.62 -8.28
C ASN A 181 -11.28 -6.06 -8.00
N TYR A 182 -10.50 -6.76 -7.19
CA TYR A 182 -10.82 -8.12 -6.78
C TYR A 182 -11.67 -8.17 -5.50
N LYS A 183 -11.59 -7.14 -4.64
CA LYS A 183 -12.34 -7.12 -3.39
C LYS A 183 -13.85 -7.09 -3.66
N ASP A 184 -14.57 -8.02 -3.04
CA ASP A 184 -16.02 -8.19 -3.19
C ASP A 184 -16.50 -8.33 -4.65
N SER A 185 -15.59 -8.71 -5.55
CA SER A 185 -15.86 -8.81 -6.97
C SER A 185 -16.71 -10.03 -7.31
N TRP A 186 -17.96 -9.78 -7.66
CA TRP A 186 -18.84 -10.82 -8.21
C TRP A 186 -18.38 -11.37 -9.56
N THR A 187 -17.54 -10.64 -10.28
CA THR A 187 -16.95 -11.07 -11.55
C THR A 187 -15.96 -12.22 -11.33
N HIS A 188 -15.11 -12.12 -10.32
CA HIS A 188 -14.03 -13.08 -10.07
C HIS A 188 -14.44 -14.19 -9.10
N PHE A 189 -15.41 -13.93 -8.21
CA PHE A 189 -15.80 -14.85 -7.14
C PHE A 189 -17.29 -15.18 -7.17
N LYS A 190 -17.61 -16.36 -6.69
CA LYS A 190 -18.97 -16.76 -6.34
C LYS A 190 -19.36 -16.12 -5.00
N ASN A 191 -20.66 -16.17 -4.64
CA ASN A 191 -21.12 -15.72 -3.33
C ASN A 191 -20.47 -16.49 -2.17
N THR A 192 -20.09 -17.75 -2.41
CA THR A 192 -19.39 -18.62 -1.46
C THR A 192 -17.94 -18.22 -1.19
N GLY A 193 -17.39 -17.26 -1.96
CA GLY A 193 -15.96 -16.89 -1.90
C GLY A 193 -15.06 -17.71 -2.84
N GLU A 194 -15.59 -18.76 -3.46
CA GLU A 194 -14.85 -19.54 -4.44
C GLU A 194 -14.56 -18.73 -5.70
N VAL A 195 -13.37 -18.92 -6.26
CA VAL A 195 -12.99 -18.33 -7.54
C VAL A 195 -13.87 -18.93 -8.66
N ARG A 196 -14.38 -18.08 -9.53
CA ARG A 196 -15.07 -18.56 -10.75
C ARG A 196 -14.08 -19.21 -11.69
N LYS A 197 -14.46 -20.37 -12.25
CA LYS A 197 -13.58 -21.20 -13.09
C LYS A 197 -12.90 -20.40 -14.19
N MET A 198 -13.62 -19.48 -14.84
CA MET A 198 -13.09 -18.66 -15.94
C MET A 198 -11.98 -17.68 -15.51
N TYR A 199 -11.85 -17.38 -14.22
CA TYR A 199 -10.83 -16.49 -13.66
C TYR A 199 -9.80 -17.21 -12.79
N ALA A 200 -9.84 -18.55 -12.72
CA ALA A 200 -8.93 -19.30 -11.84
C ALA A 200 -7.46 -19.08 -12.21
N ASP A 201 -7.15 -19.07 -13.50
CA ASP A 201 -5.78 -18.83 -13.96
C ASP A 201 -5.40 -17.34 -13.94
N ASN A 202 -6.38 -16.43 -14.10
CA ASN A 202 -6.17 -15.00 -13.91
C ASN A 202 -5.61 -14.68 -12.54
N ILE A 203 -6.22 -15.20 -11.47
CA ILE A 203 -5.78 -14.95 -10.09
C ILE A 203 -4.36 -15.44 -9.87
N LYS A 204 -4.04 -16.66 -10.35
CA LYS A 204 -2.68 -17.20 -10.27
C LYS A 204 -1.68 -16.36 -11.07
N GLN A 205 -2.06 -15.94 -12.28
CA GLN A 205 -1.21 -15.15 -13.15
C GLN A 205 -0.87 -13.78 -12.56
N ILE A 206 -1.84 -13.08 -11.97
CA ILE A 206 -1.63 -11.77 -11.37
C ILE A 206 -0.77 -11.88 -10.09
N THR A 207 -1.05 -12.85 -9.23
CA THR A 207 -0.22 -13.04 -8.02
C THR A 207 1.20 -13.41 -8.39
N ALA A 208 1.39 -14.37 -9.31
CA ALA A 208 2.71 -14.78 -9.79
C ALA A 208 3.46 -13.62 -10.46
N PHE A 209 2.78 -12.75 -11.20
CA PHE A 209 3.38 -11.58 -11.82
C PHE A 209 4.00 -10.62 -10.79
N PHE A 210 3.28 -10.30 -9.71
CA PHE A 210 3.81 -9.40 -8.68
C PHE A 210 4.86 -10.08 -7.79
N ASP A 211 4.73 -11.38 -7.52
CA ASP A 211 5.76 -12.15 -6.82
C ASP A 211 7.07 -12.19 -7.63
N GLU A 212 6.97 -12.43 -8.94
CA GLU A 212 8.12 -12.43 -9.85
C GLU A 212 8.75 -11.04 -9.97
N LEU A 213 7.93 -9.98 -10.06
CA LEU A 213 8.42 -8.60 -10.14
C LEU A 213 9.20 -8.23 -8.87
N SER A 214 8.68 -8.57 -7.70
CA SER A 214 9.36 -8.37 -6.43
C SER A 214 10.62 -9.24 -6.31
N LYS A 215 10.55 -10.49 -6.77
CA LYS A 215 11.71 -11.40 -6.78
C LYS A 215 12.83 -10.89 -7.71
N ASN A 216 12.49 -10.36 -8.86
CA ASN A 216 13.46 -9.78 -9.79
C ASN A 216 14.21 -8.59 -9.18
N LEU A 217 13.51 -7.75 -8.39
CA LEU A 217 14.15 -6.70 -7.62
C LEU A 217 15.09 -7.28 -6.54
N TYR A 218 14.63 -8.30 -5.80
CA TYR A 218 15.44 -8.97 -4.78
C TYR A 218 16.71 -9.57 -5.39
N ASP A 219 16.56 -10.31 -6.49
CA ASP A 219 17.69 -10.93 -7.19
C ASP A 219 18.68 -9.87 -7.71
N TYR A 220 18.20 -8.72 -8.16
CA TYR A 220 19.05 -7.61 -8.56
C TYR A 220 19.84 -7.03 -7.39
N ILE A 221 19.23 -6.88 -6.22
CA ILE A 221 19.89 -6.37 -5.02
C ILE A 221 21.04 -7.27 -4.57
N TYR A 222 20.90 -8.60 -4.72
CA TYR A 222 21.89 -9.56 -4.25
C TYR A 222 22.86 -10.04 -5.32
N ASN A 223 22.44 -10.23 -6.57
CA ASN A 223 23.24 -10.85 -7.63
C ASN A 223 24.14 -9.89 -8.39
N GLN A 224 24.00 -8.60 -8.18
CA GLN A 224 24.97 -7.62 -8.65
C GLN A 224 26.17 -7.61 -7.67
N ASN A 225 26.95 -8.69 -7.66
CA ASN A 225 28.34 -8.54 -7.30
C ASN A 225 28.89 -7.41 -8.19
N ASP A 226 29.54 -6.44 -7.58
CA ASP A 226 30.22 -5.31 -8.21
C ASP A 226 31.27 -5.80 -9.23
N THR A 227 30.85 -6.39 -10.31
CA THR A 227 31.59 -6.28 -11.53
C THR A 227 31.32 -4.86 -12.02
N ALA A 228 31.99 -3.88 -11.38
CA ALA A 228 32.47 -2.74 -12.13
C ALA A 228 33.13 -3.36 -13.35
N LYS A 229 32.41 -3.38 -14.48
CA LYS A 229 33.09 -3.49 -15.77
C LYS A 229 34.03 -2.31 -15.77
N SER A 230 35.29 -2.58 -15.53
CA SER A 230 36.34 -1.66 -15.96
C SER A 230 36.05 -1.46 -17.44
N ASN A 231 35.55 -0.29 -17.78
CA ASN A 231 35.48 0.14 -19.15
C ASN A 231 36.94 0.42 -19.57
N ASP A 232 37.66 -0.63 -19.87
CA ASP A 232 38.87 -0.51 -20.71
C ASP A 232 38.38 -0.29 -22.11
N TRP A 233 38.33 0.99 -22.48
CA TRP A 233 38.25 1.49 -23.85
C TRP A 233 39.69 1.75 -24.36
#